data_fc49f79eb32df0bd2d733f43e1414f3b
#
_entry.id   fc49f79eb32df0bd2d733f43e1414f3b
#
_cell.length_a   1.000
_cell.length_b   1.000
_cell.length_c   1.000
_cell.angle_alpha   90.00
_cell.angle_beta   90.00
_cell.angle_gamma   90.00
#
_symmetry.space_group_name_H-M   'P 1'
#
loop_
_entity.id
_entity.type
_entity.pdbx_description
1 polymer ?
#
loop_
_entity_poly.entity_id
_entity_poly.type
_entity_poly.pdbx_seq_one_letter_code
_entity_poly.pdbx_strand_id
1 'polypeptide(L)'
;MKHSHLAVPPTALAGLLAGLLGGLQTSCGSSHAATEAGGVGMPTGQLSLTPAEVAELKVHVEGVGEQIVDDTLLTSGMVNLDDLRSGHVFSPVTGRVVKIVAQLGERVKKGDPLATIESPDIGSAVSDAHKAEADLIAAEHDLRRKKDLFAQKAAAAADVEMSEDTERNAKAELERARQKQFLLRVGNVDAVSQTYTLPAPIDGEVLLRNINPGVEVQGQYSGGAGNNCIAGITSNAVCGELFTIGELDKVWILGDVYEVDMARVHMGAPATVTTVAYPGLAFAGTVDWVSGSLDPSTRTAKIRVTLDNPEKKLRPMMYTSVAISVDQRKAVAIPRTAVVRMGEYKVVFLEVGQGEGKRQFQRLPVDLDESKMGSFVAVKHGVLAGQKIVVSGASALVQKLL
;
A
#
# COMPACT_ATOMS: atom_id res chain seq x y z
N MET A 1 -49.56 5.74 -21.43
CA MET A 1 -50.30 6.48 -20.39
C MET A 1 -49.27 7.21 -19.59
N LYS A 2 -49.04 8.45 -19.92
CA LYS A 2 -49.54 9.73 -19.46
C LYS A 2 -49.06 10.06 -18.04
N HIS A 3 -48.08 10.99 -18.02
CA HIS A 3 -47.97 12.26 -17.26
C HIS A 3 -47.76 12.12 -15.73
N SER A 4 -46.89 12.90 -15.09
CA SER A 4 -46.90 14.37 -15.11
C SER A 4 -45.64 14.98 -14.53
N HIS A 5 -45.21 16.09 -15.15
CA HIS A 5 -44.21 17.06 -14.67
C HIS A 5 -44.76 17.88 -13.52
N LEU A 6 -43.89 18.27 -12.56
CA LEU A 6 -44.11 19.45 -11.73
C LEU A 6 -42.80 20.27 -11.65
N ALA A 7 -42.86 21.41 -12.32
CA ALA A 7 -41.90 22.49 -12.24
C ALA A 7 -42.35 23.49 -11.16
N VAL A 8 -41.47 24.08 -10.41
CA VAL A 8 -41.71 25.25 -9.53
C VAL A 8 -40.67 26.33 -9.84
N PRO A 9 -41.10 27.61 -10.01
CA PRO A 9 -40.25 28.68 -10.52
C PRO A 9 -39.53 29.47 -9.43
N PRO A 10 -38.60 30.40 -9.81
CA PRO A 10 -37.80 31.18 -8.91
C PRO A 10 -38.49 32.49 -8.51
N THR A 11 -38.37 32.92 -7.25
CA THR A 11 -38.72 34.26 -6.80
C THR A 11 -37.49 35.10 -6.58
N ALA A 12 -37.41 36.17 -7.34
CA ALA A 12 -36.54 37.33 -7.15
C ALA A 12 -37.06 38.20 -6.03
N LEU A 13 -36.16 38.78 -5.22
CA LEU A 13 -36.46 39.98 -4.44
C LEU A 13 -35.26 40.92 -4.53
N ALA A 14 -35.51 42.02 -5.26
CA ALA A 14 -34.66 43.20 -5.30
C ALA A 14 -35.06 44.15 -4.13
N GLY A 15 -34.07 44.78 -3.54
CA GLY A 15 -34.26 45.84 -2.53
C GLY A 15 -33.13 46.85 -2.59
N LEU A 16 -33.43 47.97 -3.27
CA LEU A 16 -32.64 49.20 -3.28
C LEU A 16 -32.55 49.80 -1.86
N LEU A 17 -31.44 50.43 -1.52
CA LEU A 17 -31.44 51.77 -0.93
C LEU A 17 -30.11 52.50 -1.17
N ALA A 18 -30.25 53.69 -1.76
CA ALA A 18 -29.21 54.67 -2.05
C ALA A 18 -28.99 55.63 -0.88
N GLY A 19 -27.83 56.27 -0.87
CA GLY A 19 -27.66 57.60 -0.26
C GLY A 19 -26.45 57.70 0.65
N LEU A 20 -25.43 58.40 0.42
CA LEU A 20 -25.15 59.81 0.42
C LEU A 20 -23.65 60.12 0.36
N LEU A 21 -23.33 61.09 -0.43
CA LEU A 21 -22.05 61.75 -0.65
C LEU A 21 -21.41 62.29 0.63
N GLY A 22 -20.07 62.31 0.65
CA GLY A 22 -19.27 63.10 1.56
C GLY A 22 -17.81 62.99 1.20
N GLY A 23 -17.34 63.83 0.28
CA GLY A 23 -15.95 63.91 -0.11
C GLY A 23 -15.09 64.66 0.88
N LEU A 24 -13.84 64.28 0.98
CA LEU A 24 -12.72 65.20 1.25
C LEU A 24 -11.44 64.58 0.66
N GLN A 25 -10.90 65.25 -0.35
CA GLN A 25 -9.58 65.07 -0.87
C GLN A 25 -8.56 65.69 0.06
N THR A 26 -7.53 64.98 0.43
CA THR A 26 -6.21 65.58 0.69
C THR A 26 -5.12 64.68 0.18
N SER A 27 -4.34 65.29 -0.64
CA SER A 27 -3.12 64.88 -1.30
C SER A 27 -1.95 64.56 -0.34
N CYS A 28 -1.04 63.79 -0.86
CA CYS A 28 0.42 63.78 -0.72
C CYS A 28 1.04 62.52 -0.09
N GLY A 29 1.99 62.03 -0.82
CA GLY A 29 3.15 61.34 -0.26
C GLY A 29 3.32 59.86 -0.66
N SER A 30 3.76 59.65 -1.90
CA SER A 30 4.37 58.41 -2.32
C SER A 30 5.66 58.13 -1.54
N SER A 31 5.64 57.10 -0.70
CA SER A 31 6.86 56.38 -0.38
C SER A 31 6.52 54.88 -0.46
N HIS A 32 7.01 54.24 -1.49
CA HIS A 32 7.03 52.80 -1.58
C HIS A 32 8.04 52.29 -0.52
N ALA A 33 7.51 51.99 0.66
CA ALA A 33 8.22 51.11 1.57
C ALA A 33 7.91 49.69 1.14
N ALA A 34 8.92 49.02 0.64
CA ALA A 34 8.93 47.57 0.47
C ALA A 34 8.57 46.95 1.82
N THR A 35 7.44 46.27 1.88
CA THR A 35 7.05 45.46 3.05
C THR A 35 8.04 44.29 3.12
N GLU A 36 9.06 44.45 3.94
CA GLU A 36 9.90 43.33 4.38
C GLU A 36 8.99 42.37 5.12
N ALA A 37 9.01 41.11 4.63
CA ALA A 37 8.38 39.97 5.29
C ALA A 37 8.89 39.89 6.73
N GLY A 38 7.99 39.96 7.69
CA GLY A 38 8.29 39.90 9.11
C GLY A 38 8.96 38.61 9.54
N GLY A 39 10.28 38.65 9.55
CA GLY A 39 11.11 37.71 10.30
C GLY A 39 11.07 38.13 11.77
N VAL A 40 10.68 37.21 12.66
CA VAL A 40 10.75 37.36 14.10
C VAL A 40 12.18 37.68 14.50
N GLY A 41 12.42 38.95 14.87
CA GLY A 41 13.76 39.48 15.08
C GLY A 41 14.39 39.03 16.38
N MET A 42 15.27 38.04 16.26
CA MET A 42 16.30 37.84 17.28
C MET A 42 17.39 38.92 17.05
N PRO A 43 17.87 39.66 18.10
CA PRO A 43 18.89 40.66 17.89
C PRO A 43 20.15 40.03 17.28
N THR A 44 20.59 40.57 16.15
CA THR A 44 21.81 40.22 15.47
C THR A 44 23.00 40.62 16.34
N GLY A 45 23.54 39.66 17.10
CA GLY A 45 24.73 39.91 17.89
C GLY A 45 25.98 39.90 16.99
N GLN A 46 26.79 40.95 17.05
CA GLN A 46 28.10 40.99 16.43
C GLN A 46 29.16 40.68 17.46
N LEU A 47 30.16 39.89 17.09
CA LEU A 47 31.28 39.51 17.90
C LEU A 47 32.60 39.81 17.15
N SER A 48 33.50 40.55 17.79
CA SER A 48 34.82 40.85 17.23
C SER A 48 35.88 40.07 17.96
N LEU A 49 36.66 39.25 17.27
CA LEU A 49 37.71 38.40 17.83
C LEU A 49 39.08 38.79 17.30
N THR A 50 40.05 38.78 18.19
CA THR A 50 41.46 38.92 17.82
C THR A 50 41.95 37.63 17.15
N PRO A 51 43.05 37.68 16.36
CA PRO A 51 43.63 36.48 15.78
C PRO A 51 44.05 35.42 16.81
N ALA A 52 44.49 35.85 17.99
CA ALA A 52 44.83 34.96 19.08
C ALA A 52 43.61 34.20 19.61
N GLU A 53 42.48 34.88 19.82
CA GLU A 53 41.23 34.29 20.24
C GLU A 53 40.62 33.34 19.18
N VAL A 54 40.73 33.67 17.90
CA VAL A 54 40.32 32.80 16.77
C VAL A 54 41.08 31.49 16.80
N ALA A 55 42.40 31.54 17.08
CA ALA A 55 43.26 30.37 17.18
C ALA A 55 42.92 29.54 18.44
N GLU A 56 42.75 30.21 19.59
CA GLU A 56 42.40 29.55 20.87
C GLU A 56 41.06 28.81 20.78
N LEU A 57 40.05 29.44 20.20
CA LEU A 57 38.69 28.86 20.04
C LEU A 57 38.59 27.89 18.83
N LYS A 58 39.72 27.68 18.10
CA LYS A 58 39.79 26.82 16.90
C LYS A 58 38.68 27.14 15.89
N VAL A 59 38.42 28.42 15.69
CA VAL A 59 37.42 28.90 14.76
C VAL A 59 37.92 28.69 13.32
N HIS A 60 37.26 27.81 12.58
CA HIS A 60 37.51 27.59 11.17
C HIS A 60 36.34 28.11 10.34
N VAL A 61 36.64 28.81 9.26
CA VAL A 61 35.67 29.46 8.38
C VAL A 61 35.78 28.89 6.99
N GLU A 62 34.63 28.49 6.43
CA GLU A 62 34.53 28.02 5.05
C GLU A 62 33.51 28.83 4.25
N GLY A 63 33.73 28.89 2.94
CA GLY A 63 32.77 29.50 2.01
C GLY A 63 31.57 28.58 1.80
N VAL A 64 30.39 29.17 1.89
CA VAL A 64 29.13 28.46 1.59
C VAL A 64 28.98 28.29 0.09
N GLY A 65 28.85 27.07 -0.35
CA GLY A 65 28.65 26.73 -1.76
C GLY A 65 27.26 26.15 -2.04
N GLU A 66 26.88 26.15 -3.30
CA GLU A 66 25.81 25.32 -3.78
C GLU A 66 26.28 23.88 -3.86
N GLN A 67 25.58 22.98 -3.28
CA GLN A 67 25.80 21.54 -3.36
C GLN A 67 24.58 20.84 -3.93
N ILE A 68 24.82 19.71 -4.58
CA ILE A 68 23.74 18.83 -4.99
C ILE A 68 23.20 18.18 -3.71
N VAL A 69 21.97 18.52 -3.37
CA VAL A 69 21.27 17.95 -2.22
C VAL A 69 20.15 17.09 -2.76
N ASP A 70 20.17 15.81 -2.36
CA ASP A 70 19.10 14.90 -2.73
C ASP A 70 17.79 15.38 -2.08
N ASP A 71 16.77 15.60 -2.86
CA ASP A 71 15.45 15.90 -2.34
C ASP A 71 14.72 14.60 -2.01
N THR A 72 14.22 14.50 -0.79
CA THR A 72 13.65 13.28 -0.25
C THR A 72 12.21 13.54 0.13
N LEU A 73 11.30 12.77 -0.46
CA LEU A 73 9.90 12.73 -0.06
C LEU A 73 9.72 11.70 1.05
N LEU A 74 9.18 12.15 2.18
CA LEU A 74 8.82 11.25 3.28
C LEU A 74 7.34 10.89 3.19
N THR A 75 7.05 9.60 3.20
CA THR A 75 5.69 9.10 3.23
C THR A 75 5.54 7.93 4.19
N SER A 76 4.31 7.69 4.64
CA SER A 76 3.97 6.49 5.40
C SER A 76 3.74 5.33 4.46
N GLY A 77 4.06 4.14 4.92
CA GLY A 77 3.80 2.91 4.19
C GLY A 77 3.47 1.76 5.12
N MET A 78 3.03 0.67 4.53
CA MET A 78 2.72 -0.58 5.23
C MET A 78 3.38 -1.75 4.51
N VAL A 79 3.93 -2.68 5.29
CA VAL A 79 4.49 -3.92 4.77
C VAL A 79 3.34 -4.83 4.31
N ASN A 80 3.40 -5.28 3.07
CA ASN A 80 2.50 -6.25 2.48
C ASN A 80 3.28 -7.46 1.97
N LEU A 81 2.57 -8.55 1.77
CA LEU A 81 3.12 -9.70 1.06
C LEU A 81 3.33 -9.35 -0.42
N ASP A 82 4.25 -10.06 -1.05
CA ASP A 82 4.32 -10.12 -2.49
C ASP A 82 3.17 -10.99 -3.01
N ASP A 83 2.17 -10.38 -3.66
CA ASP A 83 0.99 -11.09 -4.16
C ASP A 83 1.33 -12.18 -5.18
N LEU A 84 2.49 -12.08 -5.85
CA LEU A 84 2.96 -13.10 -6.77
C LEU A 84 3.56 -14.33 -6.05
N ARG A 85 3.88 -14.17 -4.76
CA ARG A 85 4.48 -15.19 -3.89
C ARG A 85 3.61 -15.51 -2.69
N SER A 86 2.36 -15.08 -2.71
CA SER A 86 1.37 -15.38 -1.69
C SER A 86 0.18 -16.10 -2.28
N GLY A 87 -0.42 -16.99 -1.51
CA GLY A 87 -1.60 -17.74 -1.86
C GLY A 87 -2.65 -17.60 -0.78
N HIS A 88 -3.81 -17.09 -1.18
CA HIS A 88 -4.98 -16.99 -0.34
C HIS A 88 -5.84 -18.22 -0.55
N VAL A 89 -6.09 -18.96 0.51
CA VAL A 89 -6.79 -20.24 0.45
C VAL A 89 -8.22 -20.08 0.96
N PHE A 90 -9.17 -20.37 0.09
CA PHE A 90 -10.60 -20.36 0.36
C PHE A 90 -11.15 -21.77 0.25
N SER A 91 -12.29 -22.05 0.89
CA SER A 91 -12.96 -23.33 0.70
C SER A 91 -13.74 -23.35 -0.62
N PRO A 92 -13.55 -24.37 -1.47
CA PRO A 92 -14.41 -24.57 -2.64
C PRO A 92 -15.72 -25.26 -2.28
N VAL A 93 -15.86 -25.81 -1.06
CA VAL A 93 -17.03 -26.57 -0.58
C VAL A 93 -17.56 -25.97 0.70
N THR A 94 -18.87 -26.10 0.90
CA THR A 94 -19.52 -25.78 2.18
C THR A 94 -19.46 -27.00 3.10
N GLY A 95 -19.08 -26.80 4.36
CA GLY A 95 -18.99 -27.91 5.31
C GLY A 95 -18.32 -27.53 6.62
N ARG A 96 -18.07 -28.54 7.45
CA ARG A 96 -17.46 -28.38 8.77
C ARG A 96 -15.99 -28.78 8.75
N VAL A 97 -15.13 -27.96 9.35
CA VAL A 97 -13.73 -28.31 9.56
C VAL A 97 -13.60 -29.41 10.59
N VAL A 98 -13.13 -30.59 10.17
CA VAL A 98 -12.93 -31.74 11.05
C VAL A 98 -11.56 -31.69 11.69
N LYS A 99 -10.54 -31.43 10.88
CA LYS A 99 -9.14 -31.48 11.31
C LYS A 99 -8.34 -30.38 10.61
N ILE A 100 -7.45 -29.77 11.37
CA ILE A 100 -6.41 -28.87 10.84
C ILE A 100 -5.10 -29.68 10.85
N VAL A 101 -4.42 -29.67 9.71
CA VAL A 101 -3.14 -30.38 9.53
C VAL A 101 -2.01 -29.39 9.64
N ALA A 102 -2.06 -28.29 8.89
CA ALA A 102 -1.00 -27.28 8.87
C ALA A 102 -1.12 -26.30 10.02
N GLN A 103 0.00 -26.01 10.68
CA GLN A 103 0.07 -25.07 11.79
C GLN A 103 0.61 -23.70 11.34
N LEU A 104 0.35 -22.65 12.12
CA LEU A 104 0.92 -21.31 11.89
C LEU A 104 2.44 -21.38 11.97
N GLY A 105 3.13 -20.78 11.01
CA GLY A 105 4.60 -20.78 10.90
C GLY A 105 5.18 -22.06 10.29
N GLU A 106 4.36 -23.05 9.95
CA GLU A 106 4.81 -24.28 9.31
C GLU A 106 5.09 -24.06 7.81
N ARG A 107 6.15 -24.67 7.30
CA ARG A 107 6.43 -24.68 5.86
C ARG A 107 5.67 -25.81 5.19
N VAL A 108 4.94 -25.45 4.14
CA VAL A 108 4.16 -26.37 3.32
C VAL A 108 4.60 -26.29 1.87
N LYS A 109 4.43 -27.39 1.15
CA LYS A 109 4.62 -27.46 -0.30
C LYS A 109 3.28 -27.43 -1.01
N LYS A 110 3.29 -27.01 -2.26
CA LYS A 110 2.11 -27.06 -3.12
C LYS A 110 1.51 -28.48 -3.15
N GLY A 111 0.24 -28.56 -2.76
CA GLY A 111 -0.50 -29.82 -2.67
C GLY A 111 -0.53 -30.44 -1.27
N ASP A 112 0.29 -29.96 -0.33
CA ASP A 112 0.24 -30.47 1.05
C ASP A 112 -1.12 -30.20 1.69
N PRO A 113 -1.64 -31.11 2.55
CA PRO A 113 -2.91 -30.96 3.20
C PRO A 113 -2.85 -29.88 4.27
N LEU A 114 -3.76 -28.89 4.20
CA LEU A 114 -3.88 -27.81 5.20
C LEU A 114 -4.96 -28.14 6.24
N ALA A 115 -6.11 -28.59 5.78
CA ALA A 115 -7.25 -28.94 6.63
C ALA A 115 -8.12 -29.99 5.94
N THR A 116 -8.93 -30.68 6.74
CA THR A 116 -9.96 -31.62 6.27
C THR A 116 -11.34 -31.07 6.62
N ILE A 117 -12.21 -30.98 5.62
CA ILE A 117 -13.56 -30.43 5.70
C ILE A 117 -14.53 -31.56 5.38
N GLU A 118 -15.49 -31.79 6.24
CA GLU A 118 -16.63 -32.68 5.97
C GLU A 118 -17.71 -31.88 5.23
N SER A 119 -18.08 -32.31 4.02
CA SER A 119 -18.94 -31.56 3.11
C SER A 119 -20.00 -32.42 2.44
N PRO A 120 -21.29 -32.06 2.57
CA PRO A 120 -22.35 -32.69 1.80
C PRO A 120 -22.22 -32.51 0.28
N ASP A 121 -21.51 -31.45 -0.17
CA ASP A 121 -21.29 -31.16 -1.59
C ASP A 121 -20.51 -32.30 -2.27
N ILE A 122 -19.59 -32.92 -1.54
CA ILE A 122 -18.82 -34.06 -2.02
C ILE A 122 -19.73 -35.28 -2.22
N GLY A 123 -20.55 -35.57 -1.21
CA GLY A 123 -21.53 -36.69 -1.28
C GLY A 123 -22.50 -36.51 -2.45
N SER A 124 -23.00 -35.28 -2.65
CA SER A 124 -23.91 -34.99 -3.77
C SER A 124 -23.22 -35.11 -5.12
N ALA A 125 -21.99 -34.62 -5.25
CA ALA A 125 -21.24 -34.72 -6.51
C ALA A 125 -20.94 -36.18 -6.91
N VAL A 126 -20.63 -37.04 -5.93
CA VAL A 126 -20.44 -38.49 -6.17
C VAL A 126 -21.77 -39.13 -6.59
N SER A 127 -22.87 -38.84 -5.85
CA SER A 127 -24.20 -39.39 -6.17
C SER A 127 -24.68 -38.95 -7.55
N ASP A 128 -24.51 -37.67 -7.91
CA ASP A 128 -24.86 -37.13 -9.22
C ASP A 128 -24.17 -37.88 -10.34
N ALA A 129 -22.85 -38.14 -10.19
CA ALA A 129 -22.08 -38.87 -11.20
C ALA A 129 -22.49 -40.32 -11.36
N HIS A 130 -22.74 -41.03 -10.24
CA HIS A 130 -23.24 -42.41 -10.27
C HIS A 130 -24.61 -42.51 -10.89
N LYS A 131 -25.51 -41.55 -10.60
CA LYS A 131 -26.82 -41.47 -11.20
C LYS A 131 -26.72 -41.24 -12.72
N ALA A 132 -25.94 -40.25 -13.13
CA ALA A 132 -25.77 -39.93 -14.55
C ALA A 132 -25.13 -41.10 -15.33
N GLU A 133 -24.25 -41.89 -14.70
CA GLU A 133 -23.67 -43.09 -15.30
C GLU A 133 -24.72 -44.16 -15.49
N ALA A 134 -25.59 -44.41 -14.49
CA ALA A 134 -26.69 -45.35 -14.58
C ALA A 134 -27.72 -44.95 -15.65
N ASP A 135 -28.04 -43.66 -15.74
CA ASP A 135 -28.96 -43.12 -16.72
C ASP A 135 -28.41 -43.27 -18.15
N LEU A 136 -27.08 -43.06 -18.36
CA LEU A 136 -26.42 -43.27 -19.65
C LEU A 136 -26.49 -44.75 -20.04
N ILE A 137 -26.16 -45.69 -19.14
CA ILE A 137 -26.23 -47.14 -19.41
C ILE A 137 -27.66 -47.53 -19.81
N ALA A 138 -28.67 -47.00 -19.13
CA ALA A 138 -30.07 -47.26 -19.47
C ALA A 138 -30.43 -46.70 -20.87
N ALA A 139 -30.01 -45.48 -21.20
CA ALA A 139 -30.23 -44.89 -22.51
C ALA A 139 -29.56 -45.62 -23.63
N GLU A 140 -28.31 -46.10 -23.43
CA GLU A 140 -27.57 -46.90 -24.40
C GLU A 140 -28.26 -48.23 -24.67
N HIS A 141 -28.78 -48.88 -23.62
CA HIS A 141 -29.55 -50.12 -23.77
C HIS A 141 -30.85 -49.93 -24.52
N ASP A 142 -31.59 -48.80 -24.26
CA ASP A 142 -32.82 -48.48 -24.97
C ASP A 142 -32.55 -48.18 -26.46
N LEU A 143 -31.54 -47.41 -26.73
CA LEU A 143 -31.14 -47.08 -28.11
C LEU A 143 -30.78 -48.38 -28.88
N ARG A 144 -30.02 -49.26 -28.30
CA ARG A 144 -29.63 -50.55 -28.94
C ARG A 144 -30.89 -51.34 -29.23
N ARG A 145 -31.80 -51.51 -28.29
CA ARG A 145 -33.09 -52.20 -28.47
C ARG A 145 -33.92 -51.59 -29.60
N LYS A 146 -34.02 -50.25 -29.65
CA LYS A 146 -34.79 -49.53 -30.68
C LYS A 146 -34.15 -49.72 -32.06
N LYS A 147 -32.84 -49.71 -32.15
CA LYS A 147 -32.14 -49.97 -33.41
C LYS A 147 -32.36 -51.41 -33.92
N ASP A 148 -32.38 -52.39 -33.03
CA ASP A 148 -32.65 -53.79 -33.41
C ASP A 148 -34.11 -53.99 -33.86
N LEU A 149 -35.08 -53.33 -33.20
CA LEU A 149 -36.50 -53.35 -33.59
C LEU A 149 -36.70 -52.63 -34.94
N PHE A 150 -36.03 -51.53 -35.17
CA PHE A 150 -36.12 -50.81 -36.45
C PHE A 150 -35.53 -51.64 -37.60
N ALA A 151 -34.42 -52.34 -37.39
CA ALA A 151 -33.86 -53.24 -38.38
C ALA A 151 -34.84 -54.38 -38.75
N GLN A 152 -35.70 -54.82 -37.81
CA GLN A 152 -36.75 -55.77 -37.98
C GLN A 152 -38.07 -55.16 -38.49
N LYS A 153 -38.07 -53.82 -38.81
CA LYS A 153 -39.29 -53.06 -39.23
C LYS A 153 -40.38 -53.02 -38.14
N ALA A 154 -40.03 -53.21 -36.88
CA ALA A 154 -40.93 -53.23 -35.76
C ALA A 154 -40.94 -51.94 -34.94
N ALA A 155 -40.18 -50.91 -35.32
CA ALA A 155 -40.16 -49.58 -34.72
C ALA A 155 -40.10 -48.50 -35.83
N ALA A 156 -40.56 -47.28 -35.50
CA ALA A 156 -40.47 -46.15 -36.40
C ALA A 156 -39.06 -45.47 -36.32
N ALA A 157 -38.66 -44.81 -37.42
CA ALA A 157 -37.38 -44.06 -37.42
C ALA A 157 -37.35 -42.95 -36.37
N ALA A 158 -38.50 -42.30 -36.08
CA ALA A 158 -38.66 -41.30 -35.05
C ALA A 158 -38.34 -41.84 -33.63
N ASP A 159 -38.67 -43.13 -33.37
CA ASP A 159 -38.39 -43.75 -32.05
C ASP A 159 -36.85 -43.96 -31.86
N VAL A 160 -36.15 -44.26 -32.95
CA VAL A 160 -34.66 -44.36 -32.89
C VAL A 160 -34.04 -43.01 -32.66
N GLU A 161 -34.46 -41.99 -33.43
CA GLU A 161 -33.98 -40.63 -33.30
C GLU A 161 -34.20 -40.06 -31.89
N MET A 162 -35.38 -40.32 -31.29
CA MET A 162 -35.67 -39.92 -29.92
C MET A 162 -34.77 -40.62 -28.92
N SER A 163 -34.46 -41.91 -29.13
CA SER A 163 -33.55 -42.66 -28.25
C SER A 163 -32.08 -42.20 -28.42
N GLU A 164 -31.67 -41.78 -29.64
CA GLU A 164 -30.37 -41.18 -29.88
C GLU A 164 -30.20 -39.84 -29.14
N ASP A 165 -31.27 -38.99 -29.17
CA ASP A 165 -31.26 -37.74 -28.43
C ASP A 165 -31.20 -37.97 -26.89
N THR A 166 -31.90 -38.99 -26.39
CA THR A 166 -31.90 -39.37 -25.00
C THR A 166 -30.47 -39.83 -24.56
N GLU A 167 -29.84 -40.69 -25.36
CA GLU A 167 -28.44 -41.13 -25.12
C GLU A 167 -27.47 -39.94 -25.11
N ARG A 168 -27.60 -39.03 -26.09
CA ARG A 168 -26.74 -37.84 -26.19
C ARG A 168 -26.88 -36.93 -24.96
N ASN A 169 -28.11 -36.71 -24.49
CA ASN A 169 -28.42 -35.93 -23.30
C ASN A 169 -27.85 -36.58 -22.03
N ALA A 170 -28.01 -37.89 -21.86
CA ALA A 170 -27.47 -38.66 -20.74
C ALA A 170 -25.93 -38.60 -20.71
N LYS A 171 -25.29 -38.68 -21.88
CA LYS A 171 -23.84 -38.56 -22.01
C LYS A 171 -23.34 -37.17 -21.63
N ALA A 172 -24.04 -36.12 -22.07
CA ALA A 172 -23.71 -34.74 -21.69
C ALA A 172 -23.84 -34.50 -20.18
N GLU A 173 -24.86 -35.10 -19.55
CA GLU A 173 -25.09 -34.99 -18.10
C GLU A 173 -24.00 -35.72 -17.31
N LEU A 174 -23.57 -36.91 -17.75
CA LEU A 174 -22.46 -37.62 -17.14
C LEU A 174 -21.16 -36.80 -17.22
N GLU A 175 -20.89 -36.18 -18.38
CA GLU A 175 -19.72 -35.33 -18.56
C GLU A 175 -19.76 -34.12 -17.60
N ARG A 176 -20.91 -33.47 -17.47
CA ARG A 176 -21.14 -32.39 -16.50
C ARG A 176 -20.88 -32.84 -15.05
N ALA A 177 -21.40 -33.99 -14.67
CA ALA A 177 -21.22 -34.54 -13.31
C ALA A 177 -19.76 -34.89 -13.02
N ARG A 178 -19.06 -35.47 -14.01
CA ARG A 178 -17.62 -35.76 -13.90
C ARG A 178 -16.78 -34.51 -13.80
N GLN A 179 -17.09 -33.45 -14.55
CA GLN A 179 -16.42 -32.17 -14.41
C GLN A 179 -16.62 -31.55 -13.03
N LYS A 180 -17.82 -31.66 -12.45
CA LYS A 180 -18.08 -31.22 -11.07
C LYS A 180 -17.21 -31.99 -10.07
N GLN A 181 -17.08 -33.30 -10.20
CA GLN A 181 -16.17 -34.11 -9.37
C GLN A 181 -14.71 -33.70 -9.52
N PHE A 182 -14.28 -33.46 -10.77
CA PHE A 182 -12.90 -33.01 -11.06
C PHE A 182 -12.58 -31.64 -10.42
N LEU A 183 -13.50 -30.67 -10.53
CA LEU A 183 -13.34 -29.35 -9.91
C LEU A 183 -13.25 -29.43 -8.39
N LEU A 184 -14.02 -30.31 -7.76
CA LEU A 184 -13.97 -30.57 -6.34
C LEU A 184 -12.76 -31.46 -5.94
N ARG A 185 -11.92 -31.86 -6.90
CA ARG A 185 -10.79 -32.79 -6.69
C ARG A 185 -11.19 -34.05 -5.89
N VAL A 186 -12.41 -34.51 -6.11
CA VAL A 186 -12.88 -35.77 -5.58
C VAL A 186 -12.14 -36.85 -6.37
N GLY A 187 -11.03 -37.37 -5.80
CA GLY A 187 -10.36 -38.55 -6.34
C GLY A 187 -11.24 -39.78 -6.27
N ASN A 188 -10.70 -40.97 -6.53
CA ASN A 188 -11.36 -42.27 -6.25
C ASN A 188 -11.59 -42.41 -4.74
N VAL A 189 -12.50 -41.63 -4.20
CA VAL A 189 -12.92 -41.72 -2.81
C VAL A 189 -14.07 -42.70 -2.79
N ASP A 190 -13.91 -43.76 -2.04
CA ASP A 190 -15.04 -44.61 -1.69
C ASP A 190 -16.18 -43.72 -1.24
N ALA A 191 -17.38 -43.95 -1.78
CA ALA A 191 -18.62 -43.15 -1.63
C ALA A 191 -19.04 -42.85 -0.16
N VAL A 192 -18.26 -43.27 0.81
CA VAL A 192 -18.54 -43.17 2.25
C VAL A 192 -17.86 -41.95 2.89
N SER A 193 -16.75 -41.45 2.37
CA SER A 193 -16.07 -40.31 3.00
C SER A 193 -16.49 -38.97 2.33
N GLN A 194 -17.39 -38.23 2.98
CA GLN A 194 -17.80 -36.88 2.57
C GLN A 194 -16.76 -35.83 2.96
N THR A 195 -15.46 -36.18 2.86
CA THR A 195 -14.37 -35.33 3.32
C THR A 195 -13.62 -34.70 2.15
N TYR A 196 -13.39 -33.40 2.25
CA TYR A 196 -12.57 -32.63 1.35
C TYR A 196 -11.25 -32.27 2.04
N THR A 197 -10.13 -32.60 1.41
CA THR A 197 -8.81 -32.18 1.89
C THR A 197 -8.41 -30.90 1.18
N LEU A 198 -8.29 -29.81 1.93
CA LEU A 198 -7.91 -28.50 1.43
C LEU A 198 -6.38 -28.47 1.18
N PRO A 199 -5.91 -28.35 -0.08
CA PRO A 199 -4.48 -28.36 -0.38
C PRO A 199 -3.87 -26.97 -0.38
N ALA A 200 -2.56 -26.88 -0.13
CA ALA A 200 -1.78 -25.67 -0.33
C ALA A 200 -1.68 -25.33 -1.83
N PRO A 201 -1.97 -24.08 -2.26
CA PRO A 201 -1.88 -23.68 -3.67
C PRO A 201 -0.44 -23.45 -4.15
N ILE A 202 0.44 -23.08 -3.23
CA ILE A 202 1.86 -22.75 -3.48
C ILE A 202 2.74 -23.30 -2.36
N ASP A 203 4.05 -23.29 -2.61
CA ASP A 203 5.05 -23.51 -1.57
C ASP A 203 5.16 -22.24 -0.69
N GLY A 204 5.40 -22.39 0.61
CA GLY A 204 5.56 -21.23 1.50
C GLY A 204 5.38 -21.58 2.97
N GLU A 205 5.30 -20.54 3.79
CA GLU A 205 5.02 -20.61 5.22
C GLU A 205 3.57 -20.22 5.47
N VAL A 206 2.88 -20.90 6.38
CA VAL A 206 1.50 -20.57 6.79
C VAL A 206 1.56 -19.32 7.66
N LEU A 207 1.20 -18.17 7.08
CA LEU A 207 1.28 -16.86 7.72
C LEU A 207 0.01 -16.51 8.51
N LEU A 208 -1.15 -16.97 8.01
CA LEU A 208 -2.44 -16.73 8.63
C LEU A 208 -3.29 -17.99 8.60
N ARG A 209 -4.05 -18.20 9.68
CA ARG A 209 -5.04 -19.27 9.79
C ARG A 209 -6.28 -18.72 10.49
N ASN A 210 -7.39 -18.65 9.76
CA ASN A 210 -8.66 -18.09 10.24
C ASN A 210 -9.70 -19.17 10.57
N ILE A 211 -9.29 -20.43 10.66
CA ILE A 211 -10.21 -21.54 10.98
C ILE A 211 -9.76 -22.32 12.21
N ASN A 212 -10.75 -22.93 12.85
CA ASN A 212 -10.57 -23.86 13.96
C ASN A 212 -11.39 -25.14 13.72
N PRO A 213 -11.03 -26.27 14.35
CA PRO A 213 -11.82 -27.48 14.25
C PRO A 213 -13.26 -27.24 14.75
N GLY A 214 -14.24 -27.79 14.04
CA GLY A 214 -15.66 -27.63 14.33
C GLY A 214 -16.33 -26.39 13.73
N VAL A 215 -15.58 -25.47 13.15
CA VAL A 215 -16.13 -24.29 12.47
C VAL A 215 -16.72 -24.69 11.12
N GLU A 216 -17.84 -24.08 10.76
CA GLU A 216 -18.47 -24.23 9.46
C GLU A 216 -17.87 -23.23 8.46
N VAL A 217 -17.51 -23.70 7.28
CA VAL A 217 -16.97 -22.88 6.19
C VAL A 217 -17.96 -22.91 5.03
N GLN A 218 -18.06 -21.78 4.32
CA GLN A 218 -18.88 -21.68 3.12
C GLN A 218 -18.01 -21.73 1.86
N GLY A 219 -18.48 -22.51 0.89
CA GLY A 219 -17.82 -22.63 -0.41
C GLY A 219 -18.00 -21.38 -1.25
N GLN A 220 -16.93 -20.91 -1.88
CA GLN A 220 -16.97 -19.75 -2.79
C GLN A 220 -17.90 -19.97 -4.00
N TYR A 221 -18.15 -21.22 -4.38
CA TYR A 221 -18.97 -21.59 -5.55
C TYR A 221 -20.45 -21.84 -5.19
N SER A 222 -20.84 -21.69 -3.93
CA SER A 222 -22.25 -21.76 -3.51
C SER A 222 -22.99 -20.53 -4.07
N GLY A 223 -23.42 -20.61 -5.32
CA GLY A 223 -24.06 -19.53 -6.11
C GLY A 223 -25.45 -19.15 -5.60
N GLY A 224 -25.59 -18.85 -4.32
CA GLY A 224 -26.73 -18.18 -3.75
C GLY A 224 -26.48 -16.66 -3.81
N ALA A 225 -27.37 -15.93 -4.47
CA ALA A 225 -27.40 -14.48 -4.47
C ALA A 225 -27.60 -13.94 -3.06
N GLY A 226 -26.52 -13.78 -2.32
CA GLY A 226 -26.53 -13.31 -0.95
C GLY A 226 -25.15 -13.39 -0.35
N ASN A 227 -24.21 -12.59 -0.87
CA ASN A 227 -22.91 -12.36 -0.23
C ASN A 227 -23.08 -11.59 1.10
N ASN A 228 -23.96 -12.05 1.97
CA ASN A 228 -24.11 -11.54 3.33
C ASN A 228 -23.20 -12.29 4.31
N CYS A 229 -22.01 -12.65 3.87
CA CYS A 229 -20.94 -12.98 4.79
C CYS A 229 -20.37 -11.68 5.37
N ILE A 230 -21.16 -10.99 6.17
CA ILE A 230 -20.65 -9.93 7.03
C ILE A 230 -19.86 -10.63 8.12
N ALA A 231 -18.56 -10.58 8.03
CA ALA A 231 -17.68 -11.09 9.07
C ALA A 231 -18.15 -10.56 10.43
N GLY A 232 -18.67 -11.45 11.27
CA GLY A 232 -18.88 -11.19 12.69
C GLY A 232 -20.29 -10.98 13.20
N ILE A 233 -21.40 -11.11 12.43
CA ILE A 233 -22.70 -10.72 12.99
C ILE A 233 -23.73 -11.85 13.20
N THR A 234 -23.77 -12.95 12.45
CA THR A 234 -24.89 -13.92 12.67
C THR A 234 -24.68 -15.39 12.32
N SER A 235 -23.50 -15.84 11.94
CA SER A 235 -23.28 -17.29 11.78
C SER A 235 -21.89 -17.72 12.20
N ASN A 236 -21.78 -18.91 12.80
CA ASN A 236 -20.49 -19.54 13.11
C ASN A 236 -19.72 -20.00 11.85
N ALA A 237 -20.13 -19.54 10.67
CA ALA A 237 -19.52 -19.88 9.40
C ALA A 237 -18.45 -18.85 9.03
N VAL A 238 -17.26 -19.30 8.73
CA VAL A 238 -16.18 -18.48 8.19
C VAL A 238 -16.36 -18.39 6.68
N CYS A 239 -16.79 -17.20 6.24
CA CYS A 239 -16.85 -16.85 4.84
C CYS A 239 -15.65 -15.97 4.51
N GLY A 240 -14.62 -16.55 4.02
CA GLY A 240 -13.43 -15.76 3.71
C GLY A 240 -12.20 -16.62 3.56
N GLU A 241 -11.10 -15.96 3.65
CA GLU A 241 -9.79 -16.59 3.59
C GLU A 241 -9.57 -17.48 4.81
N LEU A 242 -9.26 -18.76 4.54
CA LEU A 242 -9.02 -19.76 5.58
C LEU A 242 -7.54 -19.82 5.98
N PHE A 243 -6.65 -19.70 4.99
CA PHE A 243 -5.21 -19.64 5.18
C PHE A 243 -4.60 -18.63 4.23
N THR A 244 -3.53 -17.96 4.69
CA THR A 244 -2.60 -17.24 3.84
C THR A 244 -1.26 -17.96 3.90
N ILE A 245 -0.75 -18.36 2.73
CA ILE A 245 0.57 -18.99 2.58
C ILE A 245 1.44 -18.05 1.76
N GLY A 246 2.68 -17.85 2.17
CA GLY A 246 3.57 -16.99 1.43
C GLY A 246 5.02 -17.10 1.87
N GLU A 247 5.89 -16.54 1.03
CA GLU A 247 7.29 -16.37 1.34
C GLU A 247 7.53 -14.95 1.87
N LEU A 248 8.32 -14.84 2.96
CA LEU A 248 8.68 -13.56 3.57
C LEU A 248 10.06 -13.05 3.13
N ASP A 249 10.75 -13.75 2.25
CA ASP A 249 12.09 -13.39 1.80
C ASP A 249 12.11 -12.11 0.96
N LYS A 250 10.96 -11.79 0.35
CA LYS A 250 10.67 -10.51 -0.30
C LYS A 250 9.34 -9.98 0.18
N VAL A 251 9.28 -8.68 0.40
CA VAL A 251 8.08 -7.99 0.83
C VAL A 251 7.85 -6.72 0.02
N TRP A 252 6.61 -6.32 -0.09
CA TRP A 252 6.22 -5.05 -0.67
C TRP A 252 5.93 -4.04 0.42
N ILE A 253 6.39 -2.82 0.20
CA ILE A 253 5.94 -1.68 1.00
C ILE A 253 4.99 -0.87 0.13
N LEU A 254 3.74 -0.80 0.53
CA LEU A 254 2.77 0.08 -0.10
C LEU A 254 2.77 1.40 0.64
N GLY A 255 3.22 2.45 -0.03
CA GLY A 255 3.27 3.82 0.50
C GLY A 255 2.19 4.69 -0.12
N ASP A 256 1.84 5.79 0.56
CA ASP A 256 0.81 6.73 0.17
C ASP A 256 1.42 8.08 -0.21
N VAL A 257 1.46 8.42 -1.50
CA VAL A 257 1.99 9.70 -1.99
C VAL A 257 0.85 10.64 -2.29
N TYR A 258 0.90 11.86 -1.72
CA TYR A 258 -0.10 12.88 -1.97
C TYR A 258 -0.04 13.39 -3.42
N GLU A 259 -1.19 13.81 -3.95
CA GLU A 259 -1.37 14.33 -5.30
C GLU A 259 -0.34 15.43 -5.66
N VAL A 260 -0.04 16.32 -4.71
CA VAL A 260 0.91 17.43 -4.90
C VAL A 260 2.35 16.98 -5.17
N ASP A 261 2.73 15.79 -4.70
CA ASP A 261 4.07 15.24 -4.82
C ASP A 261 4.20 14.17 -5.93
N MET A 262 3.10 13.79 -6.56
CA MET A 262 3.09 12.71 -7.56
C MET A 262 4.03 12.96 -8.74
N ALA A 263 4.10 14.21 -9.23
CA ALA A 263 4.96 14.56 -10.35
C ALA A 263 6.46 14.37 -10.07
N ARG A 264 6.82 14.24 -8.80
CA ARG A 264 8.21 14.10 -8.32
C ARG A 264 8.62 12.63 -8.14
N VAL A 265 7.66 11.72 -8.05
CA VAL A 265 7.95 10.30 -7.81
C VAL A 265 8.00 9.55 -9.13
N HIS A 266 9.12 8.87 -9.39
CA HIS A 266 9.33 8.12 -10.62
C HIS A 266 9.61 6.65 -10.32
N MET A 267 9.23 5.78 -11.26
CA MET A 267 9.65 4.38 -11.22
C MET A 267 11.18 4.30 -11.25
N GLY A 268 11.75 3.42 -10.45
CA GLY A 268 13.20 3.29 -10.27
C GLY A 268 13.80 4.24 -9.23
N ALA A 269 13.02 5.15 -8.64
CA ALA A 269 13.49 6.03 -7.59
C ALA A 269 14.01 5.22 -6.38
N PRO A 270 15.22 5.51 -5.87
CA PRO A 270 15.72 4.88 -4.66
C PRO A 270 14.83 5.24 -3.46
N ALA A 271 14.54 4.26 -2.63
CA ALA A 271 13.75 4.45 -1.43
C ALA A 271 14.44 3.80 -0.23
N THR A 272 14.38 4.48 0.90
CA THR A 272 14.88 3.97 2.18
C THR A 272 13.68 3.78 3.11
N VAL A 273 13.50 2.57 3.59
CA VAL A 273 12.39 2.21 4.46
C VAL A 273 12.90 2.00 5.88
N THR A 274 12.22 2.62 6.84
CA THR A 274 12.49 2.46 8.26
C THR A 274 11.22 2.05 8.99
N THR A 275 11.36 1.33 10.10
CA THR A 275 10.23 0.91 10.92
C THR A 275 10.53 1.14 12.40
N VAL A 276 9.50 1.43 13.17
CA VAL A 276 9.60 1.62 14.62
C VAL A 276 10.01 0.33 15.32
N ALA A 277 9.67 -0.83 14.74
CA ALA A 277 10.02 -2.13 15.32
C ALA A 277 11.53 -2.39 15.38
N TYR A 278 12.31 -1.77 14.48
CA TYR A 278 13.78 -1.93 14.41
C TYR A 278 14.45 -0.56 14.29
N PRO A 279 14.57 0.18 15.42
CA PRO A 279 15.18 1.50 15.42
C PRO A 279 16.63 1.43 14.94
N GLY A 280 17.03 2.33 14.04
CA GLY A 280 18.38 2.40 13.49
C GLY A 280 18.67 1.43 12.34
N LEU A 281 17.76 0.54 11.96
CA LEU A 281 17.85 -0.23 10.73
C LEU A 281 17.13 0.48 9.59
N ALA A 282 17.81 0.55 8.45
CA ALA A 282 17.26 1.09 7.22
C ALA A 282 17.30 0.01 6.14
N PHE A 283 16.19 -0.20 5.46
CA PHE A 283 16.04 -1.15 4.37
C PHE A 283 16.04 -0.37 3.06
N ALA A 284 16.99 -0.68 2.19
CA ALA A 284 17.10 -0.04 0.89
C ALA A 284 16.26 -0.79 -0.16
N GLY A 285 15.51 -0.05 -0.95
CA GLY A 285 14.70 -0.56 -2.04
C GLY A 285 14.54 0.44 -3.17
N THR A 286 13.70 0.11 -4.13
CA THR A 286 13.37 0.99 -5.26
C THR A 286 11.87 1.02 -5.48
N VAL A 287 11.36 2.17 -5.89
CA VAL A 287 9.96 2.30 -6.33
C VAL A 287 9.79 1.55 -7.64
N ASP A 288 9.07 0.45 -7.65
CA ASP A 288 8.87 -0.38 -8.83
C ASP A 288 7.47 -0.23 -9.45
N TRP A 289 6.57 0.43 -8.74
CA TRP A 289 5.24 0.73 -9.24
C TRP A 289 4.66 1.99 -8.60
N VAL A 290 3.93 2.76 -9.42
CA VAL A 290 3.16 3.94 -9.01
C VAL A 290 1.75 3.78 -9.55
N SER A 291 0.74 3.96 -8.72
CA SER A 291 -0.66 3.85 -9.10
C SER A 291 -1.05 4.88 -10.15
N GLY A 292 -1.77 4.45 -11.18
CA GLY A 292 -2.37 5.33 -12.17
C GLY A 292 -3.67 6.01 -11.70
N SER A 293 -4.14 5.71 -10.47
CA SER A 293 -5.35 6.29 -9.89
C SER A 293 -5.10 6.75 -8.47
N LEU A 294 -5.83 7.77 -8.06
CA LEU A 294 -5.84 8.24 -6.68
C LEU A 294 -6.94 7.54 -5.88
N ASP A 295 -6.67 7.28 -4.62
CA ASP A 295 -7.71 6.94 -3.66
C ASP A 295 -8.55 8.20 -3.38
N PRO A 296 -9.87 8.16 -3.66
CA PRO A 296 -10.72 9.34 -3.54
C PRO A 296 -10.90 9.82 -2.09
N SER A 297 -10.69 8.94 -1.11
CA SER A 297 -10.87 9.27 0.31
C SER A 297 -9.65 9.98 0.91
N THR A 298 -8.45 9.55 0.53
CA THR A 298 -7.18 10.10 1.05
C THR A 298 -6.51 11.07 0.09
N ARG A 299 -6.90 11.09 -1.20
CA ARG A 299 -6.25 11.81 -2.30
C ARG A 299 -4.78 11.48 -2.44
N THR A 300 -4.46 10.22 -2.23
CA THR A 300 -3.10 9.68 -2.38
C THR A 300 -3.03 8.68 -3.52
N ALA A 301 -1.88 8.62 -4.19
CA ALA A 301 -1.51 7.52 -5.06
C ALA A 301 -0.75 6.47 -4.27
N LYS A 302 -1.05 5.21 -4.50
CA LYS A 302 -0.25 4.12 -3.95
C LYS A 302 1.05 3.97 -4.75
N ILE A 303 2.14 3.82 -4.04
CA ILE A 303 3.43 3.39 -4.59
C ILE A 303 3.81 2.05 -4.00
N ARG A 304 4.58 1.29 -4.74
CA ARG A 304 5.15 0.04 -4.26
C ARG A 304 6.67 0.12 -4.27
N VAL A 305 7.25 -0.27 -3.14
CA VAL A 305 8.70 -0.47 -3.01
C VAL A 305 8.94 -1.93 -2.68
N THR A 306 9.68 -2.63 -3.54
CA THR A 306 10.07 -4.01 -3.29
C THR A 306 11.35 -4.06 -2.47
N LEU A 307 11.33 -4.85 -1.39
CA LEU A 307 12.44 -5.04 -0.47
C LEU A 307 12.82 -6.51 -0.34
N ASP A 308 14.10 -6.79 -0.32
CA ASP A 308 14.64 -8.07 0.13
C ASP A 308 14.58 -8.15 1.66
N ASN A 309 14.13 -9.28 2.20
CA ASN A 309 13.91 -9.50 3.62
C ASN A 309 14.46 -10.87 4.07
N PRO A 310 15.76 -11.15 3.85
CA PRO A 310 16.34 -12.47 4.10
C PRO A 310 16.26 -12.88 5.57
N GLU A 311 16.31 -11.93 6.48
CA GLU A 311 16.21 -12.19 7.92
C GLU A 311 14.74 -12.21 8.42
N LYS A 312 13.75 -12.07 7.53
CA LYS A 312 12.31 -12.07 7.83
C LYS A 312 11.92 -11.08 8.95
N LYS A 313 12.67 -9.98 9.08
CA LYS A 313 12.40 -8.91 10.06
C LYS A 313 11.16 -8.11 9.72
N LEU A 314 10.96 -7.84 8.45
CA LEU A 314 9.75 -7.16 7.98
C LEU A 314 8.60 -8.18 7.89
N ARG A 315 7.53 -7.89 8.60
CA ARG A 315 6.32 -8.74 8.64
C ARG A 315 5.14 -7.97 8.08
N PRO A 316 4.21 -8.64 7.39
CA PRO A 316 3.00 -8.02 6.90
C PRO A 316 2.28 -7.21 7.99
N MET A 317 1.61 -6.15 7.59
CA MET A 317 0.88 -5.19 8.45
C MET A 317 1.76 -4.31 9.34
N MET A 318 3.09 -4.39 9.26
CA MET A 318 3.97 -3.42 9.95
C MET A 318 3.89 -2.06 9.28
N TYR A 319 3.80 -1.00 10.08
CA TYR A 319 3.91 0.38 9.60
C TYR A 319 5.37 0.77 9.39
N THR A 320 5.61 1.50 8.33
CA THR A 320 6.93 1.96 7.91
C THR A 320 6.90 3.43 7.52
N SER A 321 8.06 4.07 7.64
CA SER A 321 8.32 5.38 7.01
C SER A 321 9.19 5.14 5.78
N VAL A 322 8.75 5.67 4.65
CA VAL A 322 9.41 5.52 3.36
C VAL A 322 9.99 6.88 2.96
N ALA A 323 11.30 6.93 2.80
CA ALA A 323 12.03 8.10 2.30
C ALA A 323 12.41 7.84 0.84
N ILE A 324 11.75 8.49 -0.10
CA ILE A 324 11.94 8.34 -1.54
C ILE A 324 12.86 9.46 -2.01
N SER A 325 13.94 9.13 -2.72
CA SER A 325 14.79 10.12 -3.40
C SER A 325 14.08 10.53 -4.68
N VAL A 326 13.55 11.77 -4.71
CA VAL A 326 12.69 12.23 -5.81
C VAL A 326 13.40 13.13 -6.78
N ASP A 327 14.36 13.94 -6.31
CA ASP A 327 15.08 14.90 -7.14
C ASP A 327 16.46 15.21 -6.56
N GLN A 328 17.36 15.65 -7.43
CA GLN A 328 18.63 16.24 -7.04
C GLN A 328 18.57 17.73 -7.37
N ARG A 329 18.53 18.57 -6.36
CA ARG A 329 18.55 20.01 -6.56
C ARG A 329 19.86 20.63 -6.08
N LYS A 330 20.35 21.61 -6.80
CA LYS A 330 21.37 22.49 -6.28
C LYS A 330 20.76 23.38 -5.21
N ALA A 331 21.26 23.31 -4.01
CA ALA A 331 20.83 24.13 -2.90
C ALA A 331 22.05 24.65 -2.14
N VAL A 332 21.89 25.80 -1.52
CA VAL A 332 22.87 26.31 -0.57
C VAL A 332 22.90 25.34 0.60
N ALA A 333 24.02 24.70 0.83
CA ALA A 333 24.16 23.71 1.91
C ALA A 333 25.32 24.05 2.81
N ILE A 334 25.14 23.81 4.11
CA ILE A 334 26.14 24.07 5.14
C ILE A 334 26.41 22.81 5.93
N PRO A 335 27.65 22.61 6.42
CA PRO A 335 27.95 21.48 7.30
C PRO A 335 27.11 21.57 8.60
N ARG A 336 26.60 20.43 9.06
CA ARG A 336 25.84 20.39 10.34
C ARG A 336 26.63 20.90 11.53
N THR A 337 27.95 20.81 11.48
CA THR A 337 28.86 21.32 12.52
C THR A 337 28.85 22.85 12.64
N ALA A 338 28.43 23.55 11.56
CA ALA A 338 28.30 25.01 11.57
C ALA A 338 27.04 25.50 12.29
N VAL A 339 26.06 24.60 12.48
CA VAL A 339 24.75 24.94 13.07
C VAL A 339 24.81 24.79 14.59
N VAL A 340 24.48 25.87 15.30
CA VAL A 340 24.39 25.85 16.75
C VAL A 340 22.95 26.15 17.18
N ARG A 341 22.45 25.41 18.15
CA ARG A 341 21.12 25.63 18.71
C ARG A 341 21.22 26.61 19.88
N MET A 342 20.45 27.68 19.83
CA MET A 342 20.31 28.69 20.91
C MET A 342 18.82 28.81 21.28
N GLY A 343 18.43 28.13 22.35
CA GLY A 343 17.01 28.03 22.72
C GLY A 343 16.20 27.32 21.64
N GLU A 344 15.22 27.98 21.08
CA GLU A 344 14.37 27.47 19.99
C GLU A 344 14.94 27.76 18.59
N TYR A 345 15.98 28.59 18.50
CA TYR A 345 16.53 29.02 17.22
C TYR A 345 17.78 28.23 16.84
N LYS A 346 17.93 28.01 15.53
CA LYS A 346 19.16 27.50 14.93
C LYS A 346 19.89 28.69 14.32
N VAL A 347 21.16 28.83 14.65
CA VAL A 347 21.98 29.95 14.24
C VAL A 347 23.30 29.49 13.64
N VAL A 348 23.82 30.30 12.74
CA VAL A 348 25.19 30.18 12.21
C VAL A 348 25.94 31.49 12.46
N PHE A 349 27.26 31.44 12.46
CA PHE A 349 28.09 32.61 12.55
C PHE A 349 28.70 32.94 11.19
N LEU A 350 28.31 34.10 10.67
CA LEU A 350 28.77 34.64 9.39
C LEU A 350 30.02 35.53 9.64
N GLU A 351 31.08 35.35 8.87
CA GLU A 351 32.20 36.31 8.88
C GLU A 351 31.85 37.51 8.00
N VAL A 352 31.69 38.68 8.63
CA VAL A 352 31.22 39.90 7.94
C VAL A 352 32.40 40.78 7.44
N GLY A 353 33.59 40.60 8.02
CA GLY A 353 34.77 41.34 7.61
C GLY A 353 35.92 41.31 8.61
N GLN A 354 37.01 42.04 8.27
CA GLN A 354 38.12 42.32 9.16
C GLN A 354 38.22 43.83 9.35
N GLY A 355 38.19 44.30 10.60
CA GLY A 355 38.37 45.69 10.96
C GLY A 355 39.32 45.81 12.16
N GLU A 356 40.28 46.76 12.13
CA GLU A 356 41.25 47.02 13.22
C GLU A 356 42.02 45.79 13.68
N GLY A 357 42.38 44.86 12.75
CA GLY A 357 43.09 43.63 13.10
C GLY A 357 42.23 42.54 13.78
N LYS A 358 40.91 42.74 13.89
CA LYS A 358 39.95 41.78 14.46
C LYS A 358 39.05 41.23 13.37
N ARG A 359 38.70 39.95 13.48
CA ARG A 359 37.68 39.31 12.62
C ARG A 359 36.32 39.55 13.23
N GLN A 360 35.33 39.94 12.41
CA GLN A 360 33.97 40.23 12.84
C GLN A 360 33.07 39.09 12.40
N PHE A 361 32.31 38.58 13.37
CA PHE A 361 31.32 37.52 13.18
C PHE A 361 29.94 38.03 13.56
N GLN A 362 28.98 37.74 12.71
CA GLN A 362 27.59 38.09 12.93
C GLN A 362 26.78 36.79 13.12
N ARG A 363 26.01 36.75 14.19
CA ARG A 363 25.06 35.67 14.42
C ARG A 363 23.85 35.85 13.49
N LEU A 364 23.50 34.79 12.73
CA LEU A 364 22.42 34.79 11.80
C LEU A 364 21.49 33.59 12.07
N PRO A 365 20.20 33.80 12.31
CA PRO A 365 19.23 32.71 12.41
C PRO A 365 19.06 32.07 11.04
N VAL A 366 18.93 30.74 11.01
CA VAL A 366 18.80 29.96 9.78
C VAL A 366 17.62 29.03 9.87
N ASP A 367 16.89 28.92 8.76
CA ASP A 367 15.89 27.90 8.55
C ASP A 367 16.50 26.79 7.69
N LEU A 368 16.47 25.56 8.21
CA LEU A 368 17.17 24.41 7.66
C LEU A 368 16.17 23.33 7.26
N ASP A 369 16.48 22.66 6.18
CA ASP A 369 15.78 21.45 5.78
C ASP A 369 16.35 20.23 6.51
N GLU A 370 15.79 19.90 7.69
CA GLU A 370 16.26 18.80 8.53
C GLU A 370 15.75 17.43 8.13
N SER A 371 14.92 17.33 7.11
CA SER A 371 14.39 16.07 6.63
C SER A 371 15.46 15.05 6.19
N LYS A 372 16.74 15.47 6.17
CA LYS A 372 17.86 14.70 5.63
C LYS A 372 18.89 14.30 6.66
N MET A 373 19.30 13.04 6.61
CA MET A 373 20.46 12.52 7.34
C MET A 373 21.71 12.64 6.44
N GLY A 374 22.50 13.68 6.62
CA GLY A 374 23.77 13.87 5.91
C GLY A 374 24.70 14.78 6.67
N SER A 375 25.97 14.86 6.28
CA SER A 375 26.95 15.78 6.84
C SER A 375 26.65 17.25 6.53
N PHE A 376 25.92 17.49 5.46
CA PHE A 376 25.43 18.80 5.03
C PHE A 376 23.93 18.92 5.20
N VAL A 377 23.47 20.14 5.44
CA VAL A 377 22.03 20.47 5.55
C VAL A 377 21.72 21.63 4.62
N ALA A 378 20.63 21.52 3.85
CA ALA A 378 20.20 22.58 2.96
C ALA A 378 19.61 23.74 3.77
N VAL A 379 19.96 24.96 3.36
CA VAL A 379 19.47 26.20 3.95
C VAL A 379 18.25 26.66 3.16
N LYS A 380 17.11 26.83 3.82
CA LYS A 380 15.89 27.43 3.23
C LYS A 380 15.95 28.93 3.26
N HIS A 381 16.36 29.51 4.42
CA HIS A 381 16.48 30.95 4.61
C HIS A 381 17.64 31.25 5.56
N GLY A 382 18.32 32.38 5.34
CA GLY A 382 19.31 32.94 6.24
C GLY A 382 20.72 33.10 5.64
N VAL A 383 21.26 32.13 4.90
CA VAL A 383 22.61 32.19 4.34
C VAL A 383 22.58 32.12 2.81
N LEU A 384 23.41 32.89 2.17
CA LEU A 384 23.55 32.93 0.70
C LEU A 384 24.84 32.24 0.26
N ALA A 385 24.85 31.75 -0.99
CA ALA A 385 26.05 31.21 -1.62
C ALA A 385 27.14 32.29 -1.69
N GLY A 386 28.38 31.90 -1.44
CA GLY A 386 29.54 32.82 -1.42
C GLY A 386 29.83 33.49 -0.06
N GLN A 387 28.91 33.40 0.90
CA GLN A 387 29.16 33.88 2.25
C GLN A 387 30.13 32.94 3.00
N LYS A 388 30.87 33.48 3.97
CA LYS A 388 31.78 32.70 4.81
C LYS A 388 31.17 32.44 6.16
N ILE A 389 31.07 31.17 6.53
CA ILE A 389 30.50 30.74 7.82
C ILE A 389 31.52 29.99 8.67
N VAL A 390 31.32 30.03 9.96
CA VAL A 390 32.13 29.26 10.91
C VAL A 390 31.63 27.81 10.91
N VAL A 391 32.51 26.88 10.53
CA VAL A 391 32.22 25.44 10.44
C VAL A 391 32.75 24.67 11.66
N SER A 392 33.70 25.23 12.37
CA SER A 392 34.24 24.67 13.63
C SER A 392 34.44 25.79 14.66
N GLY A 393 34.28 25.48 15.95
CA GLY A 393 34.36 26.46 17.03
C GLY A 393 33.08 27.30 17.24
N ALA A 394 32.01 27.07 16.49
CA ALA A 394 30.78 27.84 16.57
C ALA A 394 30.13 27.80 17.97
N SER A 395 30.20 26.65 18.67
CA SER A 395 29.69 26.53 20.06
C SER A 395 30.45 27.38 21.04
N ALA A 396 31.75 27.58 20.86
CA ALA A 396 32.55 28.44 21.70
C ALA A 396 32.24 29.94 21.50
N LEU A 397 31.81 30.32 20.30
CA LEU A 397 31.34 31.68 20.02
C LEU A 397 30.03 32.00 20.75
N VAL A 398 29.17 31.01 20.94
CA VAL A 398 27.94 31.18 21.71
C VAL A 398 28.24 31.51 23.18
N GLN A 399 29.25 30.84 23.79
CA GLN A 399 29.62 31.10 25.18
C GLN A 399 30.19 32.50 25.42
N LYS A 400 30.79 33.11 24.39
CA LYS A 400 31.28 34.51 24.48
C LYS A 400 30.19 35.57 24.23
N LEU A 401 29.03 35.14 23.71
CA LEU A 401 27.88 36.03 23.47
C LEU A 401 26.87 36.04 24.63
N LEU A 402 26.95 35.07 25.52
CA LEU A 402 26.18 34.97 26.78
C LEU A 402 26.93 35.68 27.93
#